data_483e7adad381d72228789abcf8dc0af2
#
_entry.id   483e7adad381d72228789abcf8dc0af2
#
_cell.length_a   1.000
_cell.length_b   1.000
_cell.length_c   1.000
_cell.angle_alpha   90.00
_cell.angle_beta   90.00
_cell.angle_gamma   90.00
#
_symmetry.space_group_name_H-M   'P 1'
#
loop_
_entity.id
_entity.type
_entity.pdbx_description
1 polymer ?
#
loop_
_entity_poly.entity_id
_entity_poly.type
_entity_poly.pdbx_seq_one_letter_code
_entity_poly.pdbx_strand_id
1 'polypeptide(L)'
;MSSTVLALIPARAGSKRLPHKHQRLIGGVPVIEYTIRAALEAQLVTKAVVATDDDVVADIARTCGVDVLVRPQELCQDTSPIDDTFKFACRELGNSMASRLDQLLWLQADVPIRLPGMIDRVVSALTSDQQATAAVTGYQVNQHPGWMKELSSDGFLVPLFSETRAYRMQDLPDRFLLDGAVVAIRPEYLKNSSAANGPHQYLGPRPRLLLHEHPMYSLNIDTDVQLELAEFYLRNIPQR
;
A
#
# COMPACT_ATOMS: atom_id res chain seq x y z
N MET A 1 -21.95 15.84 7.61
CA MET A 1 -22.14 14.47 7.10
C MET A 1 -20.85 13.71 7.34
N SER A 2 -20.88 12.48 7.86
CA SER A 2 -19.68 11.67 8.02
C SER A 2 -19.13 11.31 6.64
N SER A 3 -17.80 11.41 6.47
CA SER A 3 -17.12 11.01 5.24
C SER A 3 -17.24 9.49 5.04
N THR A 4 -17.48 9.06 3.80
CA THR A 4 -17.55 7.64 3.44
C THR A 4 -16.19 7.18 2.95
N VAL A 5 -15.51 6.35 3.76
CA VAL A 5 -14.16 5.83 3.52
C VAL A 5 -14.21 4.33 3.34
N LEU A 6 -13.86 3.84 2.14
CA LEU A 6 -13.76 2.42 1.82
C LEU A 6 -12.30 1.96 1.90
N ALA A 7 -11.98 1.11 2.86
CA ALA A 7 -10.68 0.43 2.91
C ALA A 7 -10.70 -0.81 2.00
N LEU A 8 -9.88 -0.80 0.97
CA LEU A 8 -9.66 -1.90 0.04
C LEU A 8 -8.32 -2.56 0.32
N ILE A 9 -8.33 -3.88 0.50
CA ILE A 9 -7.16 -4.72 0.76
C ILE A 9 -7.00 -5.70 -0.41
N PRO A 10 -6.27 -5.34 -1.48
CA PRO A 10 -6.05 -6.24 -2.60
C PRO A 10 -5.05 -7.34 -2.24
N ALA A 11 -5.44 -8.61 -2.45
CA ALA A 11 -4.61 -9.77 -2.17
C ALA A 11 -4.84 -10.86 -3.21
N ARG A 12 -3.99 -10.91 -4.24
CA ARG A 12 -4.08 -11.93 -5.31
C ARG A 12 -3.39 -13.24 -4.91
N ALA A 13 -3.82 -14.37 -5.46
CA ALA A 13 -3.24 -15.69 -5.23
C ALA A 13 -1.79 -15.81 -5.76
N GLY A 14 -1.51 -15.20 -6.91
CA GLY A 14 -0.29 -15.42 -7.71
C GLY A 14 0.95 -14.66 -7.22
N SER A 15 1.43 -14.89 -6.00
CA SER A 15 2.73 -14.35 -5.55
C SER A 15 3.89 -15.24 -6.01
N LYS A 16 4.80 -14.71 -6.88
CA LYS A 16 5.92 -15.45 -7.44
C LYS A 16 7.14 -15.52 -6.51
N ARG A 17 7.46 -14.42 -5.81
CA ARG A 17 8.65 -14.31 -4.94
C ARG A 17 8.46 -15.05 -3.62
N LEU A 18 7.26 -15.02 -3.07
CA LEU A 18 6.87 -15.74 -1.85
C LEU A 18 5.51 -16.40 -2.08
N PRO A 19 5.45 -17.69 -2.46
CA PRO A 19 4.19 -18.38 -2.69
C PRO A 19 3.27 -18.31 -1.47
N HIS A 20 1.97 -18.13 -1.73
CA HIS A 20 0.94 -18.00 -0.69
C HIS A 20 1.23 -16.92 0.36
N LYS A 21 1.90 -15.85 -0.02
CA LYS A 21 2.41 -14.78 0.82
C LYS A 21 1.40 -14.30 1.89
N HIS A 22 0.16 -14.07 1.49
CA HIS A 22 -0.88 -13.53 2.36
C HIS A 22 -1.37 -14.52 3.44
N GLN A 23 -1.16 -15.82 3.19
CA GLN A 23 -1.51 -16.92 4.10
C GLN A 23 -0.35 -17.32 5.03
N ARG A 24 0.89 -16.86 4.74
CA ARG A 24 2.06 -17.17 5.58
C ARG A 24 1.83 -16.61 6.98
N LEU A 25 2.33 -17.35 7.98
CA LEU A 25 2.10 -17.03 9.38
C LEU A 25 3.25 -16.21 9.97
N ILE A 26 2.91 -15.19 10.73
CA ILE A 26 3.81 -14.47 11.63
C ILE A 26 3.22 -14.59 13.03
N GLY A 27 3.96 -15.19 13.96
CA GLY A 27 3.47 -15.43 15.32
C GLY A 27 2.17 -16.25 15.37
N GLY A 28 1.94 -17.13 14.39
CA GLY A 28 0.72 -17.94 14.27
C GLY A 28 -0.48 -17.24 13.60
N VAL A 29 -0.33 -15.99 13.15
CA VAL A 29 -1.39 -15.19 12.51
C VAL A 29 -1.07 -14.98 11.02
N PRO A 30 -2.03 -15.19 10.09
CA PRO A 30 -1.82 -14.92 8.66
C PRO A 30 -1.39 -13.49 8.39
N VAL A 31 -0.45 -13.28 7.45
CA VAL A 31 0.07 -11.94 7.09
C VAL A 31 -1.05 -10.95 6.77
N ILE A 32 -2.05 -11.36 6.00
CA ILE A 32 -3.16 -10.46 5.60
C ILE A 32 -4.02 -10.05 6.81
N GLU A 33 -4.12 -10.88 7.83
CA GLU A 33 -4.98 -10.61 8.99
C GLU A 33 -4.50 -9.39 9.79
N TYR A 34 -3.18 -9.13 9.83
CA TYR A 34 -2.65 -7.90 10.44
C TYR A 34 -3.20 -6.64 9.73
N THR A 35 -3.30 -6.66 8.41
CA THR A 35 -3.86 -5.55 7.62
C THR A 35 -5.36 -5.42 7.83
N ILE A 36 -6.09 -6.55 7.88
CA ILE A 36 -7.54 -6.57 8.15
C ILE A 36 -7.84 -5.97 9.53
N ARG A 37 -7.11 -6.40 10.57
CA ARG A 37 -7.28 -5.89 11.93
C ARG A 37 -7.01 -4.39 11.99
N ALA A 38 -5.92 -3.92 11.39
CA ALA A 38 -5.61 -2.48 11.33
C ALA A 38 -6.72 -1.66 10.64
N ALA A 39 -7.35 -2.20 9.60
CA ALA A 39 -8.48 -1.55 8.93
C ALA A 39 -9.73 -1.49 9.82
N LEU A 40 -10.01 -2.56 10.59
CA LEU A 40 -11.15 -2.64 11.49
C LEU A 40 -10.99 -1.77 12.76
N GLU A 41 -9.75 -1.56 13.21
CA GLU A 41 -9.42 -0.70 14.36
C GLU A 41 -9.49 0.80 14.02
N ALA A 42 -9.36 1.15 12.74
CA ALA A 42 -9.36 2.54 12.28
C ALA A 42 -10.76 3.18 12.45
N GLN A 43 -10.82 4.34 13.10
CA GLN A 43 -12.07 5.02 13.47
C GLN A 43 -12.74 5.74 12.30
N LEU A 44 -11.96 6.10 11.28
CA LEU A 44 -12.45 6.85 10.12
C LEU A 44 -12.78 5.94 8.92
N VAL A 45 -12.49 4.64 9.00
CA VAL A 45 -12.87 3.66 7.99
C VAL A 45 -14.36 3.31 8.15
N THR A 46 -15.15 3.55 7.10
CA THR A 46 -16.58 3.24 7.12
C THR A 46 -16.86 1.78 6.76
N LYS A 47 -16.06 1.23 5.87
CA LYS A 47 -16.16 -0.16 5.40
C LYS A 47 -14.78 -0.68 4.99
N ALA A 48 -14.47 -1.93 5.37
CA ALA A 48 -13.29 -2.65 4.89
C ALA A 48 -13.71 -3.81 3.99
N VAL A 49 -12.93 -4.06 2.92
CA VAL A 49 -13.18 -5.12 1.94
C VAL A 49 -11.85 -5.72 1.49
N VAL A 50 -11.76 -7.04 1.48
CA VAL A 50 -10.64 -7.76 0.87
C VAL A 50 -10.99 -8.10 -0.57
N ALA A 51 -10.16 -7.66 -1.53
CA ALA A 51 -10.33 -7.96 -2.95
C ALA A 51 -9.36 -9.08 -3.35
N THR A 52 -9.87 -10.29 -3.60
CA THR A 52 -9.04 -11.48 -3.83
C THR A 52 -9.65 -12.45 -4.85
N ASP A 53 -8.78 -13.26 -5.46
CA ASP A 53 -9.07 -14.44 -6.26
C ASP A 53 -8.62 -15.75 -5.54
N ASP A 54 -8.22 -15.64 -4.27
CA ASP A 54 -7.71 -16.74 -3.43
C ASP A 54 -8.78 -17.13 -2.40
N ASP A 55 -9.30 -18.36 -2.49
CA ASP A 55 -10.36 -18.85 -1.61
C ASP A 55 -9.94 -18.89 -0.14
N VAL A 56 -8.66 -19.25 0.14
CA VAL A 56 -8.14 -19.28 1.52
C VAL A 56 -8.07 -17.87 2.11
N VAL A 57 -7.61 -16.90 1.32
CA VAL A 57 -7.59 -15.49 1.73
C VAL A 57 -9.02 -14.97 1.93
N ALA A 58 -9.96 -15.37 1.08
CA ALA A 58 -11.36 -15.02 1.23
C ALA A 58 -11.96 -15.57 2.53
N ASP A 59 -11.62 -16.81 2.90
CA ASP A 59 -12.09 -17.43 4.15
C ASP A 59 -11.47 -16.76 5.39
N ILE A 60 -10.19 -16.38 5.34
CA ILE A 60 -9.55 -15.58 6.38
C ILE A 60 -10.30 -14.24 6.56
N ALA A 61 -10.60 -13.53 5.46
CA ALA A 61 -11.32 -12.27 5.51
C ALA A 61 -12.72 -12.41 6.14
N ARG A 62 -13.48 -13.43 5.72
CA ARG A 62 -14.81 -13.73 6.30
C ARG A 62 -14.74 -14.07 7.78
N THR A 63 -13.73 -14.83 8.20
CA THR A 63 -13.49 -15.17 9.62
C THR A 63 -13.20 -13.92 10.45
N CYS A 64 -12.51 -12.94 9.87
CA CYS A 64 -12.27 -11.62 10.48
C CYS A 64 -13.50 -10.68 10.43
N GLY A 65 -14.61 -11.09 9.84
CA GLY A 65 -15.82 -10.27 9.72
C GLY A 65 -15.77 -9.19 8.63
N VAL A 66 -14.92 -9.37 7.62
CA VAL A 66 -14.74 -8.40 6.51
C VAL A 66 -15.32 -8.98 5.22
N ASP A 67 -16.01 -8.12 4.45
CA ASP A 67 -16.56 -8.49 3.15
C ASP A 67 -15.45 -8.85 2.15
N VAL A 68 -15.79 -9.76 1.24
CA VAL A 68 -14.91 -10.19 0.15
C VAL A 68 -15.45 -9.70 -1.18
N LEU A 69 -14.61 -9.02 -1.94
CA LEU A 69 -14.83 -8.71 -3.35
C LEU A 69 -14.01 -9.68 -4.20
N VAL A 70 -14.71 -10.63 -4.85
CA VAL A 70 -14.06 -11.61 -5.73
C VAL A 70 -13.53 -10.86 -6.96
N ARG A 71 -12.21 -10.93 -7.18
CA ARG A 71 -11.56 -10.28 -8.32
C ARG A 71 -11.69 -11.15 -9.57
N PRO A 72 -12.10 -10.56 -10.72
CA PRO A 72 -12.02 -11.23 -11.99
C PRO A 72 -10.60 -11.64 -12.34
N GLN A 73 -10.43 -12.77 -13.01
CA GLN A 73 -9.11 -13.35 -13.33
C GLN A 73 -8.21 -12.39 -14.14
N GLU A 74 -8.80 -11.59 -15.01
CA GLU A 74 -8.10 -10.56 -15.80
C GLU A 74 -7.46 -9.46 -14.93
N LEU A 75 -7.99 -9.22 -13.73
CA LEU A 75 -7.41 -8.27 -12.74
C LEU A 75 -6.37 -8.90 -11.80
N CYS A 76 -6.15 -10.21 -11.92
CA CYS A 76 -5.25 -10.97 -11.03
C CYS A 76 -3.92 -11.34 -11.70
N GLN A 77 -3.71 -10.92 -12.98
CA GLN A 77 -2.47 -11.17 -13.70
C GLN A 77 -1.30 -10.38 -13.11
N ASP A 78 -0.06 -10.85 -13.33
CA ASP A 78 1.16 -10.12 -12.89
C ASP A 78 1.27 -8.73 -13.52
N THR A 79 0.74 -8.58 -14.72
CA THR A 79 0.75 -7.34 -15.50
C THR A 79 -0.47 -6.45 -15.25
N SER A 80 -1.46 -6.92 -14.46
CA SER A 80 -2.67 -6.14 -14.19
C SER A 80 -2.34 -4.94 -13.32
N PRO A 81 -2.59 -3.71 -13.79
CA PRO A 81 -2.36 -2.51 -12.99
C PRO A 81 -3.27 -2.49 -11.76
N ILE A 82 -2.77 -1.99 -10.65
CA ILE A 82 -3.56 -1.83 -9.42
C ILE A 82 -4.73 -0.85 -9.60
N ASP A 83 -4.56 0.14 -10.47
CA ASP A 83 -5.59 1.11 -10.88
C ASP A 83 -6.89 0.43 -11.31
N ASP A 84 -6.79 -0.68 -12.07
CA ASP A 84 -7.97 -1.39 -12.58
C ASP A 84 -8.70 -2.11 -11.44
N THR A 85 -7.97 -2.61 -10.44
CA THR A 85 -8.58 -3.14 -9.20
C THR A 85 -9.31 -2.05 -8.43
N PHE A 86 -8.75 -0.84 -8.34
CA PHE A 86 -9.41 0.30 -7.67
C PHE A 86 -10.69 0.71 -8.40
N LYS A 87 -10.64 0.83 -9.74
CA LYS A 87 -11.83 1.15 -10.55
C LYS A 87 -12.91 0.08 -10.42
N PHE A 88 -12.52 -1.19 -10.46
CA PHE A 88 -13.41 -2.32 -10.24
C PHE A 88 -14.09 -2.23 -8.88
N ALA A 89 -13.33 -2.04 -7.80
CA ALA A 89 -13.88 -1.91 -6.46
C ALA A 89 -14.84 -0.71 -6.34
N CYS A 90 -14.49 0.45 -6.89
CA CYS A 90 -15.35 1.62 -6.90
C CYS A 90 -16.66 1.38 -7.67
N ARG A 91 -16.63 0.63 -8.78
CA ARG A 91 -17.82 0.28 -9.56
C ARG A 91 -18.74 -0.67 -8.81
N GLU A 92 -18.19 -1.77 -8.30
CA GLU A 92 -18.97 -2.83 -7.65
C GLU A 92 -19.53 -2.39 -6.29
N LEU A 93 -18.72 -1.67 -5.52
CA LEU A 93 -19.07 -1.29 -4.15
C LEU A 93 -19.68 0.12 -4.07
N GLY A 94 -19.32 1.03 -4.98
CA GLY A 94 -19.85 2.39 -5.02
C GLY A 94 -21.36 2.44 -5.22
N ASN A 95 -21.93 1.52 -6.00
CA ASN A 95 -23.38 1.40 -6.21
C ASN A 95 -24.12 0.81 -5.00
N SER A 96 -23.45 0.02 -4.17
CA SER A 96 -24.03 -0.60 -2.97
C SER A 96 -23.89 0.28 -1.73
N MET A 97 -23.03 1.28 -1.76
CA MET A 97 -22.90 2.28 -0.70
C MET A 97 -23.96 3.37 -0.95
N ALA A 98 -24.93 3.48 -0.07
CA ALA A 98 -26.05 4.43 -0.16
C ALA A 98 -25.62 5.91 -0.17
N SER A 99 -24.33 6.18 -0.03
CA SER A 99 -23.71 7.50 -0.05
C SER A 99 -22.55 7.52 -1.03
N ARG A 100 -22.25 8.70 -1.57
CA ARG A 100 -21.07 8.91 -2.44
C ARG A 100 -19.80 8.54 -1.67
N LEU A 101 -18.95 7.71 -2.30
CA LEU A 101 -17.62 7.41 -1.77
C LEU A 101 -16.74 8.67 -1.80
N ASP A 102 -16.27 9.11 -0.65
CA ASP A 102 -15.40 10.29 -0.52
C ASP A 102 -13.92 9.92 -0.64
N GLN A 103 -13.53 8.77 -0.09
CA GLN A 103 -12.15 8.28 -0.18
C GLN A 103 -12.11 6.77 -0.41
N LEU A 104 -11.26 6.33 -1.34
CA LEU A 104 -10.79 4.97 -1.44
C LEU A 104 -9.45 4.87 -0.69
N LEU A 105 -9.41 4.04 0.33
CA LEU A 105 -8.20 3.75 1.09
C LEU A 105 -7.63 2.42 0.61
N TRP A 106 -6.45 2.43 0.01
CA TRP A 106 -5.71 1.23 -0.30
C TRP A 106 -4.78 0.88 0.85
N LEU A 107 -4.92 -0.34 1.36
CA LEU A 107 -4.04 -0.93 2.36
C LEU A 107 -3.34 -2.14 1.73
N GLN A 108 -2.03 -2.09 1.58
CA GLN A 108 -1.27 -3.20 1.03
C GLN A 108 -1.32 -4.40 1.98
N ALA A 109 -1.76 -5.56 1.46
CA ALA A 109 -2.07 -6.74 2.26
C ALA A 109 -0.86 -7.36 2.99
N ASP A 110 0.33 -7.12 2.47
CA ASP A 110 1.61 -7.70 2.91
C ASP A 110 2.50 -6.73 3.68
N VAL A 111 1.93 -5.67 4.22
CA VAL A 111 2.57 -4.78 5.21
C VAL A 111 1.93 -5.05 6.57
N PRO A 112 2.46 -6.00 7.38
CA PRO A 112 1.80 -6.44 8.61
C PRO A 112 1.97 -5.44 9.76
N ILE A 113 2.98 -4.58 9.72
CA ILE A 113 3.30 -3.66 10.80
C ILE A 113 2.88 -2.25 10.40
N ARG A 114 1.85 -1.71 11.08
CA ARG A 114 1.41 -0.33 10.89
C ARG A 114 1.50 0.44 12.20
N LEU A 115 1.89 1.70 12.12
CA LEU A 115 1.83 2.58 13.29
C LEU A 115 0.36 2.76 13.70
N PRO A 116 0.00 2.50 14.97
CA PRO A 116 -1.35 2.72 15.46
C PRO A 116 -1.86 4.13 15.13
N GLY A 117 -3.10 4.24 14.66
CA GLY A 117 -3.71 5.50 14.23
C GLY A 117 -3.20 6.07 12.90
N MET A 118 -2.24 5.43 12.21
CA MET A 118 -1.72 5.95 10.94
C MET A 118 -2.79 5.99 9.85
N ILE A 119 -3.68 5.02 9.81
CA ILE A 119 -4.80 4.99 8.86
C ILE A 119 -5.65 6.24 9.02
N ASP A 120 -6.07 6.54 10.24
CA ASP A 120 -6.89 7.73 10.53
C ASP A 120 -6.14 9.04 10.26
N ARG A 121 -4.83 9.08 10.52
CA ARG A 121 -3.97 10.24 10.17
C ARG A 121 -3.96 10.49 8.66
N VAL A 122 -3.84 9.44 7.84
CA VAL A 122 -3.83 9.55 6.38
C VAL A 122 -5.19 9.99 5.85
N VAL A 123 -6.28 9.39 6.34
CA VAL A 123 -7.65 9.79 5.98
C VAL A 123 -7.91 11.25 6.37
N SER A 124 -7.52 11.65 7.59
CA SER A 124 -7.69 13.03 8.08
C SER A 124 -6.88 14.03 7.26
N ALA A 125 -5.64 13.68 6.87
CA ALA A 125 -4.79 14.54 6.06
C ALA A 125 -5.42 14.85 4.70
N LEU A 126 -6.07 13.84 4.07
CA LEU A 126 -6.79 14.05 2.80
C LEU A 126 -8.10 14.79 3.00
N THR A 127 -8.82 14.54 4.11
CA THR A 127 -10.08 15.25 4.41
C THR A 127 -9.87 16.74 4.65
N SER A 128 -8.82 17.09 5.41
CA SER A 128 -8.56 18.47 5.84
C SER A 128 -7.93 19.35 4.76
N ASP A 129 -7.27 18.77 3.77
CA ASP A 129 -6.62 19.50 2.68
C ASP A 129 -7.36 19.31 1.35
N GLN A 130 -8.22 20.28 0.99
CA GLN A 130 -8.98 20.23 -0.26
C GLN A 130 -8.11 20.32 -1.53
N GLN A 131 -6.86 20.74 -1.41
CA GLN A 131 -5.92 20.80 -2.53
C GLN A 131 -5.17 19.48 -2.74
N ALA A 132 -5.12 18.64 -1.71
CA ALA A 132 -4.52 17.32 -1.81
C ALA A 132 -5.39 16.38 -2.65
N THR A 133 -4.78 15.67 -3.60
CA THR A 133 -5.47 14.71 -4.48
C THR A 133 -5.44 13.29 -3.90
N ALA A 134 -4.43 13.01 -3.10
CA ALA A 134 -4.24 11.79 -2.33
C ALA A 134 -3.43 12.09 -1.06
N ALA A 135 -3.44 11.17 -0.10
CA ALA A 135 -2.51 11.16 1.03
C ALA A 135 -1.91 9.77 1.16
N VAL A 136 -0.60 9.68 1.31
CA VAL A 136 0.17 8.43 1.22
C VAL A 136 1.21 8.34 2.31
N THR A 137 1.52 7.13 2.74
CA THR A 137 2.67 6.87 3.62
C THR A 137 3.93 6.62 2.79
N GLY A 138 5.07 6.85 3.42
CA GLY A 138 6.38 6.58 2.85
C GLY A 138 7.51 6.91 3.83
N TYR A 139 8.72 6.80 3.35
CA TYR A 139 9.93 7.03 4.14
C TYR A 139 11.03 7.73 3.35
N GLN A 140 11.94 8.37 4.05
CA GLN A 140 13.14 8.93 3.48
C GLN A 140 14.13 7.81 3.13
N VAL A 141 14.64 7.80 1.90
CA VAL A 141 15.54 6.73 1.46
C VAL A 141 16.94 6.86 2.08
N ASN A 142 17.48 5.73 2.53
CA ASN A 142 18.86 5.64 3.00
C ASN A 142 19.84 5.33 1.85
N GLN A 143 19.34 4.72 0.77
CA GLN A 143 20.10 4.43 -0.45
C GLN A 143 19.69 5.44 -1.51
N HIS A 144 20.44 6.55 -1.55
CA HIS A 144 20.07 7.68 -2.39
C HIS A 144 20.26 7.36 -3.88
N PRO A 145 19.26 7.63 -4.75
CA PRO A 145 19.33 7.31 -6.18
C PRO A 145 20.48 8.02 -6.90
N GLY A 146 20.95 9.16 -6.42
CA GLY A 146 22.12 9.85 -6.94
C GLY A 146 23.42 9.06 -6.87
N TRP A 147 23.50 8.03 -6.03
CA TRP A 147 24.66 7.12 -5.96
C TRP A 147 24.46 5.80 -6.66
N MET A 148 23.27 5.56 -7.21
CA MET A 148 22.98 4.34 -7.94
C MET A 148 23.79 4.29 -9.24
N LYS A 149 24.10 3.08 -9.68
CA LYS A 149 24.86 2.80 -10.88
C LYS A 149 24.05 1.87 -11.77
N GLU A 150 24.27 1.97 -13.05
CA GLU A 150 23.84 0.99 -14.04
C GLU A 150 25.00 0.08 -14.39
N LEU A 151 24.68 -1.15 -14.81
CA LEU A 151 25.65 -2.06 -15.39
C LEU A 151 25.57 -1.92 -16.91
N SER A 152 26.66 -1.45 -17.54
CA SER A 152 26.76 -1.38 -19.00
C SER A 152 26.83 -2.78 -19.62
N SER A 153 26.58 -2.90 -20.92
CA SER A 153 26.58 -4.18 -21.65
C SER A 153 27.94 -4.89 -21.66
N ASP A 154 29.02 -4.14 -21.45
CA ASP A 154 30.40 -4.61 -21.36
C ASP A 154 30.87 -4.83 -19.90
N GLY A 155 29.96 -4.72 -18.93
CA GLY A 155 30.18 -5.10 -17.53
C GLY A 155 30.75 -3.99 -16.63
N PHE A 156 30.75 -2.73 -17.07
CA PHE A 156 31.23 -1.62 -16.25
C PHE A 156 30.09 -0.91 -15.51
N LEU A 157 30.37 -0.37 -14.32
CA LEU A 157 29.45 0.47 -13.56
C LEU A 157 29.48 1.91 -14.07
N VAL A 158 28.36 2.39 -14.55
CA VAL A 158 28.17 3.78 -14.96
C VAL A 158 27.19 4.49 -14.04
N PRO A 159 27.35 5.79 -13.77
CA PRO A 159 26.38 6.55 -12.95
C PRO A 159 24.97 6.52 -13.56
N LEU A 160 23.95 6.22 -12.75
CA LEU A 160 22.54 6.35 -13.17
C LEU A 160 22.19 7.80 -13.49
N PHE A 161 22.72 8.74 -12.71
CA PHE A 161 22.57 10.19 -12.92
C PHE A 161 23.94 10.86 -13.02
N SER A 162 24.22 11.48 -14.15
CA SER A 162 25.54 12.11 -14.45
C SER A 162 25.84 13.36 -13.62
N GLU A 163 24.83 14.00 -13.06
CA GLU A 163 24.96 15.32 -12.41
C GLU A 163 25.24 15.26 -10.90
N THR A 164 25.19 14.07 -10.27
CA THR A 164 25.38 13.95 -8.82
C THR A 164 26.85 14.04 -8.46
N ARG A 165 27.27 15.17 -7.89
CA ARG A 165 28.65 15.46 -7.45
C ARG A 165 28.84 15.34 -5.92
N ALA A 166 27.76 15.14 -5.16
CA ALA A 166 27.85 15.05 -3.70
C ALA A 166 28.57 13.77 -3.26
N TYR A 167 29.59 13.96 -2.43
CA TYR A 167 30.41 12.87 -1.89
C TYR A 167 29.82 12.27 -0.62
N ARG A 168 29.07 13.05 0.16
CA ARG A 168 28.47 12.63 1.43
C ARG A 168 26.95 12.61 1.31
N MET A 169 26.30 11.69 2.04
CA MET A 169 24.85 11.54 2.06
C MET A 169 24.14 12.85 2.44
N GLN A 170 24.67 13.55 3.44
CA GLN A 170 24.09 14.80 3.94
C GLN A 170 24.17 15.98 2.97
N ASP A 171 24.94 15.85 1.89
CA ASP A 171 25.07 16.87 0.85
C ASP A 171 24.09 16.62 -0.30
N LEU A 172 23.37 15.49 -0.25
CA LEU A 172 22.33 15.13 -1.21
C LEU A 172 20.96 15.65 -0.75
N PRO A 173 20.12 16.08 -1.70
CA PRO A 173 18.74 16.47 -1.35
C PRO A 173 17.93 15.24 -0.89
N ASP A 174 17.04 15.45 0.09
CA ASP A 174 16.15 14.40 0.58
C ASP A 174 15.37 13.75 -0.55
N ARG A 175 15.25 12.44 -0.51
CA ARG A 175 14.43 11.63 -1.43
C ARG A 175 13.53 10.70 -0.62
N PHE A 176 12.33 10.47 -1.14
CA PHE A 176 11.29 9.72 -0.47
C PHE A 176 10.80 8.60 -1.35
N LEU A 177 10.42 7.49 -0.74
CA LEU A 177 9.80 6.35 -1.41
C LEU A 177 8.42 6.10 -0.82
N LEU A 178 7.43 5.87 -1.69
CA LEU A 178 6.10 5.42 -1.30
C LEU A 178 6.18 3.94 -0.92
N ASP A 179 5.53 3.56 0.17
CA ASP A 179 5.59 2.19 0.69
C ASP A 179 4.29 1.40 0.49
N GLY A 180 3.22 2.08 0.10
CA GLY A 180 1.91 1.45 -0.07
C GLY A 180 1.26 0.98 1.23
N ALA A 181 1.85 1.23 2.40
CA ALA A 181 1.27 0.78 3.65
C ALA A 181 -0.12 1.37 3.87
N VAL A 182 -0.30 2.67 3.62
CA VAL A 182 -1.59 3.36 3.64
C VAL A 182 -1.64 4.40 2.53
N VAL A 183 -2.62 4.29 1.64
CA VAL A 183 -2.83 5.23 0.53
C VAL A 183 -4.30 5.63 0.47
N ALA A 184 -4.63 6.88 0.77
CA ALA A 184 -5.96 7.44 0.61
C ALA A 184 -6.05 8.21 -0.71
N ILE A 185 -7.09 7.93 -1.49
CA ILE A 185 -7.27 8.44 -2.85
C ILE A 185 -8.66 9.08 -2.96
N ARG A 186 -8.77 10.23 -3.62
CA ARG A 186 -10.07 10.76 -4.03
C ARG A 186 -10.53 10.02 -5.29
N PRO A 187 -11.74 9.40 -5.28
CA PRO A 187 -12.19 8.54 -6.40
C PRO A 187 -12.27 9.24 -7.76
N GLU A 188 -12.42 10.56 -7.81
CA GLU A 188 -12.43 11.32 -9.06
C GLU A 188 -11.13 11.20 -9.85
N TYR A 189 -9.98 11.01 -9.19
CA TYR A 189 -8.68 10.85 -9.87
C TYR A 189 -8.49 9.46 -10.47
N LEU A 190 -9.27 8.46 -10.02
CA LEU A 190 -9.24 7.12 -10.61
C LEU A 190 -9.83 7.06 -12.01
N LYS A 191 -10.81 7.92 -12.33
CA LYS A 191 -11.52 7.87 -13.62
C LYS A 191 -10.57 8.01 -14.81
N ASN A 192 -9.57 8.86 -14.68
CA ASN A 192 -8.59 9.18 -15.73
C ASN A 192 -7.23 8.51 -15.50
N SER A 193 -7.06 7.74 -14.43
CA SER A 193 -5.81 7.02 -14.21
C SER A 193 -5.67 5.89 -15.23
N SER A 194 -4.47 5.73 -15.78
CA SER A 194 -4.13 4.65 -16.71
C SER A 194 -2.66 4.30 -16.55
N ALA A 195 -2.36 3.01 -16.47
CA ALA A 195 -0.98 2.54 -16.44
C ALA A 195 -0.17 2.96 -17.68
N ALA A 196 -0.84 3.21 -18.80
CA ALA A 196 -0.22 3.74 -20.01
C ALA A 196 0.40 5.14 -19.82
N ASN A 197 -0.11 5.92 -18.86
CA ASN A 197 0.40 7.25 -18.52
C ASN A 197 1.51 7.24 -17.47
N GLY A 198 1.96 6.05 -17.07
CA GLY A 198 3.00 5.85 -16.04
C GLY A 198 2.45 5.36 -14.70
N PRO A 199 3.35 5.06 -13.74
CA PRO A 199 2.98 4.56 -12.43
C PRO A 199 2.31 5.64 -11.56
N HIS A 200 1.48 5.20 -10.61
CA HIS A 200 0.86 6.04 -9.57
C HIS A 200 -0.08 7.16 -10.08
N GLN A 201 -0.65 7.03 -11.28
CA GLN A 201 -1.57 8.03 -11.85
C GLN A 201 -2.83 8.22 -10.98
N TYR A 202 -3.24 7.22 -10.24
CA TYR A 202 -4.35 7.27 -9.29
C TYR A 202 -4.15 8.25 -8.13
N LEU A 203 -2.92 8.70 -7.86
CA LEU A 203 -2.63 9.70 -6.82
C LEU A 203 -3.03 11.11 -7.23
N GLY A 204 -3.18 11.36 -8.54
CA GLY A 204 -3.39 12.71 -9.07
C GLY A 204 -2.14 13.60 -8.93
N PRO A 205 -2.26 14.92 -9.21
CA PRO A 205 -1.10 15.79 -9.34
C PRO A 205 -0.51 16.32 -8.02
N ARG A 206 -1.23 16.17 -6.89
CA ARG A 206 -0.82 16.77 -5.60
C ARG A 206 -0.98 15.79 -4.43
N PRO A 207 -0.32 14.63 -4.44
CA PRO A 207 -0.36 13.71 -3.31
C PRO A 207 0.42 14.29 -2.11
N ARG A 208 -0.14 14.13 -0.92
CA ARG A 208 0.49 14.50 0.35
C ARG A 208 1.21 13.29 0.94
N LEU A 209 2.47 13.46 1.33
CA LEU A 209 3.27 12.42 1.98
C LEU A 209 3.20 12.55 3.50
N LEU A 210 2.93 11.44 4.18
CA LEU A 210 3.07 11.26 5.62
C LEU A 210 4.25 10.31 5.88
N LEU A 211 5.27 10.81 6.56
CA LEU A 211 6.48 10.03 6.82
C LEU A 211 6.31 9.09 8.00
N HIS A 212 6.81 7.88 7.85
CA HIS A 212 7.00 6.97 8.97
C HIS A 212 8.21 7.38 9.82
N GLU A 213 8.04 7.27 11.12
CA GLU A 213 9.11 7.54 12.11
C GLU A 213 10.15 6.42 12.16
N HIS A 214 9.76 5.19 11.71
CA HIS A 214 10.64 4.03 11.75
C HIS A 214 10.42 3.14 10.51
N PRO A 215 11.50 2.59 9.89
CA PRO A 215 11.40 1.79 8.67
C PRO A 215 10.55 0.50 8.79
N MET A 216 10.36 -0.03 10.00
CA MET A 216 9.54 -1.23 10.21
C MET A 216 8.09 -1.06 9.74
N TYR A 217 7.55 0.17 9.76
CA TYR A 217 6.18 0.46 9.33
C TYR A 217 6.00 0.46 7.81
N SER A 218 7.12 0.38 7.07
CA SER A 218 7.17 0.25 5.60
C SER A 218 7.63 -1.14 5.17
N LEU A 219 7.72 -2.11 6.09
CA LEU A 219 8.20 -3.46 5.79
C LEU A 219 7.15 -4.22 4.99
N ASN A 220 7.45 -4.44 3.72
CA ASN A 220 6.66 -5.22 2.78
C ASN A 220 7.20 -6.65 2.71
N ILE A 221 6.33 -7.66 2.85
CA ILE A 221 6.71 -9.08 2.82
C ILE A 221 6.73 -9.58 1.38
N ASP A 222 7.91 -9.74 0.82
CA ASP A 222 8.13 -10.27 -0.53
C ASP A 222 9.07 -11.49 -0.55
N THR A 223 9.77 -11.73 0.55
CA THR A 223 10.76 -12.82 0.71
C THR A 223 10.65 -13.43 2.11
N ASP A 224 11.21 -14.64 2.29
CA ASP A 224 11.28 -15.28 3.60
C ASP A 224 12.08 -14.44 4.61
N VAL A 225 13.14 -13.75 4.19
CA VAL A 225 13.93 -12.85 5.07
C VAL A 225 13.06 -11.71 5.60
N GLN A 226 12.21 -11.12 4.77
CA GLN A 226 11.29 -10.06 5.22
C GLN A 226 10.21 -10.60 6.14
N LEU A 227 9.77 -11.85 5.95
CA LEU A 227 8.84 -12.53 6.84
C LEU A 227 9.46 -12.72 8.24
N GLU A 228 10.69 -13.23 8.32
CA GLU A 228 11.45 -13.38 9.56
C GLU A 228 11.69 -12.04 10.25
N LEU A 229 12.02 -11.00 9.48
CA LEU A 229 12.22 -9.66 10.01
C LEU A 229 10.92 -9.07 10.58
N ALA A 230 9.79 -9.30 9.92
CA ALA A 230 8.49 -8.87 10.43
C ALA A 230 8.14 -9.60 11.75
N GLU A 231 8.41 -10.90 11.82
CA GLU A 231 8.21 -11.68 13.04
C GLU A 231 9.09 -11.17 14.20
N PHE A 232 10.36 -10.85 13.92
CA PHE A 232 11.25 -10.24 14.90
C PHE A 232 10.70 -8.90 15.42
N TYR A 233 10.25 -8.02 14.54
CA TYR A 233 9.69 -6.74 14.97
C TYR A 233 8.40 -6.92 15.78
N LEU A 234 7.47 -7.75 15.34
CA LEU A 234 6.20 -7.96 16.05
C LEU A 234 6.38 -8.56 17.44
N ARG A 235 7.41 -9.40 17.64
CA ARG A 235 7.76 -9.92 18.97
C ARG A 235 8.39 -8.88 19.91
N ASN A 236 9.04 -7.85 19.34
CA ASN A 236 9.83 -6.89 20.10
C ASN A 236 9.20 -5.49 20.15
N ILE A 237 8.08 -5.23 19.44
CA ILE A 237 7.33 -4.00 19.61
C ILE A 237 6.64 -4.04 20.97
N PRO A 238 6.84 -3.02 21.84
CA PRO A 238 6.08 -2.93 23.07
C PRO A 238 4.58 -2.90 22.74
N GLN A 239 3.83 -3.84 23.26
CA GLN A 239 2.37 -3.79 23.20
C GLN A 239 1.93 -2.58 24.01
N ARG A 240 1.47 -1.53 23.32
CA ARG A 240 0.92 -0.31 23.93
C ARG A 240 -0.59 -0.45 24.09
#